data_b3285a63023c7f672fe4b961226b9869
#
_entry.id   b3285a63023c7f672fe4b961226b9869
#
_cell.length_a   1.000
_cell.length_b   1.000
_cell.length_c   1.000
_cell.angle_alpha   90.00
_cell.angle_beta   90.00
_cell.angle_gamma   90.00
#
_symmetry.space_group_name_H-M   'P 1'
#
loop_
_entity.id
_entity.type
_entity.pdbx_description
1 polymer ?
#
loop_
_entity_poly.entity_id
_entity_poly.type
_entity_poly.pdbx_seq_one_letter_code
_entity_poly.pdbx_strand_id
1 'polypeptide(L)'
;SRDRRTPEQLRDLLAASGWDNAIMMDGGGSTCFMDKDGNGFIGDGRVIPFFLVWKLKSGDAFEPEGEKPMVEINAYSKAKDGGKKLSTHFKVKEFACKDGSDAVLVAPRLVMVLESIRTRFNAAVRINSGYRTPQSNAKVGGVAHSQHCYGTAADITVKDQTPAAVAAYARTLMPDWGGVGVYA
;
A
#
# COMPACT_ATOMS: atom_id res chain seq x y z
N SER A 1 -22.92 -27.81 1.13
CA SER A 1 -22.10 -28.18 2.29
C SER A 1 -20.77 -27.43 2.15
N ARG A 2 -20.38 -26.70 3.20
CA ARG A 2 -19.07 -26.07 3.22
C ARG A 2 -18.03 -27.16 3.48
N ASP A 3 -17.22 -27.44 2.49
CA ASP A 3 -16.12 -28.40 2.59
C ASP A 3 -15.05 -27.81 3.54
N ARG A 4 -14.96 -28.37 4.73
CA ARG A 4 -14.00 -27.92 5.76
C ARG A 4 -12.81 -28.86 5.73
N ARG A 5 -11.73 -28.44 5.08
CA ARG A 5 -10.47 -29.19 5.01
C ARG A 5 -9.38 -28.50 5.79
N THR A 6 -8.48 -29.29 6.37
CA THR A 6 -7.25 -28.74 6.93
C THR A 6 -6.29 -28.35 5.80
N PRO A 7 -5.27 -27.50 6.07
CA PRO A 7 -4.24 -27.17 5.10
C PRO A 7 -3.59 -28.40 4.46
N GLU A 8 -3.33 -29.45 5.25
CA GLU A 8 -2.71 -30.69 4.77
C GLU A 8 -3.65 -31.45 3.84
N GLN A 9 -4.92 -31.58 4.19
CA GLN A 9 -5.93 -32.21 3.33
C GLN A 9 -6.11 -31.46 2.02
N LEU A 10 -6.01 -30.13 2.04
CA LEU A 10 -6.08 -29.33 0.85
C LEU A 10 -4.84 -29.50 -0.02
N ARG A 11 -3.63 -29.49 0.60
CA ARG A 11 -2.37 -29.78 -0.11
C ARG A 11 -2.45 -31.10 -0.85
N ASP A 12 -2.86 -32.18 -0.17
CA ASP A 12 -2.91 -33.52 -0.74
C ASP A 12 -3.91 -33.60 -1.90
N LEU A 13 -5.03 -32.92 -1.78
CA LEU A 13 -6.00 -32.81 -2.85
C LEU A 13 -5.43 -32.08 -4.08
N LEU A 14 -4.76 -30.94 -3.86
CA LEU A 14 -4.20 -30.11 -4.92
C LEU A 14 -3.05 -30.83 -5.62
N ALA A 15 -2.17 -31.49 -4.86
CA ALA A 15 -1.11 -32.33 -5.42
C ALA A 15 -1.68 -33.47 -6.27
N ALA A 16 -2.71 -34.17 -5.79
CA ALA A 16 -3.39 -35.23 -6.53
C ALA A 16 -4.06 -34.71 -7.83
N SER A 17 -4.46 -33.44 -7.84
CA SER A 17 -5.04 -32.74 -9.01
C SER A 17 -3.98 -32.15 -9.95
N GLY A 18 -2.69 -32.34 -9.68
CA GLY A 18 -1.58 -31.87 -10.49
C GLY A 18 -1.28 -30.38 -10.35
N TRP A 19 -1.58 -29.79 -9.19
CA TRP A 19 -1.21 -28.42 -8.85
C TRP A 19 0.14 -28.39 -8.14
N ASP A 20 1.01 -27.45 -8.52
CA ASP A 20 2.36 -27.36 -7.97
C ASP A 20 2.43 -26.48 -6.72
N ASN A 21 1.61 -25.44 -6.66
CA ASN A 21 1.62 -24.47 -5.58
C ASN A 21 0.22 -23.95 -5.23
N ALA A 22 0.01 -23.56 -3.99
CA ALA A 22 -1.23 -22.92 -3.54
C ALA A 22 -0.95 -21.87 -2.46
N ILE A 23 -1.61 -20.73 -2.56
CA ILE A 23 -1.68 -19.73 -1.49
C ILE A 23 -3.10 -19.69 -0.97
N MET A 24 -3.24 -19.83 0.34
CA MET A 24 -4.50 -19.65 1.03
C MET A 24 -4.50 -18.26 1.67
N MET A 25 -5.49 -17.46 1.34
CA MET A 25 -5.63 -16.10 1.83
C MET A 25 -6.94 -15.94 2.57
N ASP A 26 -6.87 -15.54 3.83
CA ASP A 26 -7.99 -14.92 4.50
C ASP A 26 -7.58 -13.50 4.91
N GLY A 27 -8.50 -12.66 5.27
CA GLY A 27 -8.25 -11.25 5.60
C GLY A 27 -7.50 -11.01 6.93
N GLY A 28 -6.75 -11.97 7.47
CA GLY A 28 -6.07 -11.86 8.77
C GLY A 28 -4.75 -12.61 8.85
N GLY A 29 -4.34 -12.99 10.05
CA GLY A 29 -3.08 -13.71 10.34
C GLY A 29 -3.01 -15.17 9.88
N SER A 30 -3.95 -15.63 9.08
CA SER A 30 -4.13 -17.03 8.69
C SER A 30 -3.68 -17.33 7.27
N THR A 31 -2.84 -16.49 6.68
CA THR A 31 -2.30 -16.76 5.34
C THR A 31 -1.40 -17.99 5.39
N CYS A 32 -1.68 -18.96 4.52
CA CYS A 32 -0.85 -20.14 4.36
C CYS A 32 -0.33 -20.21 2.93
N PHE A 33 0.92 -20.56 2.79
CA PHE A 33 1.55 -20.93 1.52
C PHE A 33 2.08 -22.35 1.63
N MET A 34 1.89 -23.15 0.61
CA MET A 34 2.43 -24.50 0.57
C MET A 34 2.75 -24.91 -0.87
N ASP A 35 3.94 -25.45 -1.09
CA ASP A 35 4.30 -26.06 -2.35
C ASP A 35 3.87 -27.56 -2.41
N LYS A 36 4.07 -28.20 -3.56
CA LYS A 36 3.76 -29.62 -3.76
C LYS A 36 4.52 -30.58 -2.84
N ASP A 37 5.67 -30.16 -2.35
CA ASP A 37 6.55 -30.95 -1.50
C ASP A 37 6.24 -30.77 0.00
N GLY A 38 5.25 -29.92 0.31
CA GLY A 38 4.80 -29.63 1.66
C GLY A 38 5.63 -28.57 2.38
N ASN A 39 6.55 -27.88 1.65
CA ASN A 39 7.29 -26.77 2.21
C ASN A 39 6.42 -25.51 2.16
N GLY A 40 6.39 -24.76 3.22
CA GLY A 40 5.63 -23.55 3.27
C GLY A 40 5.37 -23.05 4.69
N PHE A 41 4.56 -22.01 4.78
CA PHE A 41 4.13 -21.40 6.01
C PHE A 41 2.66 -21.77 6.26
N ILE A 42 2.38 -22.29 7.43
CA ILE A 42 1.01 -22.55 7.92
C ILE A 42 0.72 -21.53 9.02
N GLY A 43 -0.31 -20.73 8.84
CA GLY A 43 -0.76 -19.78 9.85
C GLY A 43 -1.32 -20.44 11.11
N ASP A 44 -2.25 -19.80 11.78
CA ASP A 44 -2.80 -20.21 13.09
C ASP A 44 -3.75 -21.41 13.08
N GLY A 45 -3.84 -22.14 11.96
CA GLY A 45 -4.65 -23.36 11.83
C GLY A 45 -6.15 -23.15 11.68
N ARG A 46 -6.62 -21.90 11.50
CA ARG A 46 -8.05 -21.62 11.25
C ARG A 46 -8.49 -22.10 9.88
N VAL A 47 -9.77 -22.47 9.76
CA VAL A 47 -10.38 -22.82 8.48
C VAL A 47 -10.47 -21.59 7.60
N ILE A 48 -9.85 -21.63 6.43
CA ILE A 48 -9.80 -20.53 5.49
C ILE A 48 -10.93 -20.70 4.46
N PRO A 49 -11.81 -19.70 4.27
CA PRO A 49 -12.94 -19.82 3.36
C PRO A 49 -12.57 -19.64 1.88
N PHE A 50 -11.38 -19.07 1.59
CA PHE A 50 -10.93 -18.80 0.23
C PHE A 50 -9.47 -19.19 0.06
N PHE A 51 -9.12 -19.67 -1.14
CA PHE A 51 -7.76 -19.93 -1.55
C PHE A 51 -7.57 -19.62 -3.05
N LEU A 52 -6.38 -19.20 -3.40
CA LEU A 52 -5.94 -19.02 -4.77
C LEU A 52 -5.01 -20.18 -5.14
N VAL A 53 -5.29 -20.84 -6.25
CA VAL A 53 -4.47 -21.93 -6.77
C VAL A 53 -3.99 -21.59 -8.17
N TRP A 54 -2.73 -21.84 -8.44
CA TRP A 54 -2.16 -21.69 -9.79
C TRP A 54 -1.23 -22.86 -10.11
N LYS A 55 -1.17 -23.17 -11.40
CA LYS A 55 -0.25 -24.16 -11.94
C LYS A 55 0.65 -23.47 -12.94
N LEU A 56 1.94 -23.63 -12.79
CA LEU A 56 2.90 -23.23 -13.82
C LEU A 56 2.77 -24.22 -14.98
N LYS A 57 2.68 -23.71 -16.22
CA LYS A 57 2.85 -24.55 -17.38
C LYS A 57 4.29 -25.03 -17.43
N SER A 58 4.50 -26.29 -17.77
CA SER A 58 5.84 -26.86 -17.91
C SER A 58 6.63 -26.04 -18.93
N GLY A 59 7.70 -25.42 -18.50
CA GLY A 59 8.54 -24.54 -19.32
C GLY A 59 8.41 -23.04 -19.03
N ASP A 60 7.38 -22.60 -18.28
CA ASP A 60 7.33 -21.24 -17.79
C ASP A 60 8.14 -21.16 -16.49
N ALA A 61 9.30 -20.51 -16.54
CA ALA A 61 9.89 -20.02 -15.31
C ALA A 61 8.86 -19.08 -14.66
N PHE A 62 8.60 -19.22 -13.36
CA PHE A 62 7.98 -18.16 -12.59
C PHE A 62 8.99 -17.00 -12.60
N GLU A 63 8.87 -16.16 -13.62
CA GLU A 63 9.36 -14.79 -13.47
C GLU A 63 8.39 -14.17 -12.48
N PRO A 64 8.80 -13.84 -11.23
CA PRO A 64 7.97 -13.01 -10.38
C PRO A 64 7.70 -11.76 -11.21
N GLU A 65 6.44 -11.49 -11.54
CA GLU A 65 6.05 -10.22 -12.18
C GLU A 65 6.79 -9.16 -11.39
N GLY A 66 7.77 -8.53 -12.05
CA GLY A 66 8.90 -7.87 -11.46
C GLY A 66 8.46 -7.21 -10.17
N GLU A 67 9.06 -7.54 -9.06
CA GLU A 67 8.65 -7.15 -7.71
C GLU A 67 7.97 -5.79 -7.81
N LYS A 68 6.65 -5.73 -7.56
CA LYS A 68 6.02 -4.42 -7.45
C LYS A 68 6.90 -3.72 -6.45
N PRO A 69 7.68 -2.71 -6.84
CA PRO A 69 8.74 -2.21 -5.99
C PRO A 69 8.11 -1.93 -4.65
N MET A 70 8.58 -2.64 -3.62
CA MET A 70 8.08 -2.43 -2.25
C MET A 70 8.13 -0.93 -2.04
N VAL A 71 6.98 -0.31 -1.77
CA VAL A 71 6.93 1.13 -1.61
C VAL A 71 7.82 1.45 -0.43
N GLU A 72 8.98 2.04 -0.69
CA GLU A 72 9.88 2.51 0.34
C GLU A 72 9.15 3.50 1.24
N ILE A 73 9.18 3.27 2.55
CA ILE A 73 8.57 4.16 3.54
C ILE A 73 9.65 4.60 4.51
N ASN A 74 9.86 5.89 4.59
CA ASN A 74 10.79 6.47 5.55
C ASN A 74 10.03 6.92 6.81
N ALA A 75 10.58 6.57 7.97
CA ALA A 75 10.07 7.00 9.28
C ALA A 75 10.92 8.16 9.83
N TYR A 76 10.23 9.17 10.32
CA TYR A 76 10.84 10.38 10.88
C TYR A 76 10.22 10.73 12.23
N SER A 77 10.94 11.54 13.03
CA SER A 77 10.43 12.21 14.22
C SER A 77 10.09 13.66 13.86
N LYS A 78 8.86 14.09 14.10
CA LYS A 78 8.45 15.48 13.88
C LYS A 78 9.28 16.44 14.73
N ALA A 79 9.60 16.07 15.97
CA ALA A 79 10.38 16.90 16.90
C ALA A 79 11.83 17.04 16.43
N LYS A 80 12.47 15.93 15.99
CA LYS A 80 13.89 15.92 15.59
C LYS A 80 14.07 16.31 14.13
N ASP A 81 13.23 15.79 13.24
CA ASP A 81 13.39 15.86 11.79
C ASP A 81 12.43 16.85 11.13
N GLY A 82 11.53 17.51 11.86
CA GLY A 82 10.47 18.33 11.29
C GLY A 82 10.96 19.41 10.31
N GLY A 83 12.16 19.93 10.52
CA GLY A 83 12.82 20.89 9.63
C GLY A 83 13.55 20.27 8.44
N LYS A 84 13.77 18.94 8.44
CA LYS A 84 14.50 18.22 7.41
C LYS A 84 13.76 18.31 6.08
N LYS A 85 14.51 18.66 5.03
CA LYS A 85 13.99 18.67 3.66
C LYS A 85 13.89 17.24 3.14
N LEU A 86 12.74 16.88 2.61
CA LEU A 86 12.51 15.64 1.85
C LEU A 86 12.78 15.86 0.36
N SER A 87 12.62 17.11 -0.07
CA SER A 87 12.89 17.56 -1.44
C SER A 87 13.16 19.07 -1.45
N THR A 88 13.22 19.69 -2.60
CA THR A 88 13.47 21.13 -2.74
C THR A 88 12.45 21.97 -1.96
N HIS A 89 11.15 21.55 -2.00
CA HIS A 89 10.06 22.37 -1.48
C HIS A 89 9.33 21.75 -0.28
N PHE A 90 9.51 20.46 0.02
CA PHE A 90 8.78 19.77 1.08
C PHE A 90 9.67 19.40 2.26
N LYS A 91 9.12 19.55 3.47
CA LYS A 91 9.77 19.19 4.73
C LYS A 91 8.94 18.13 5.47
N VAL A 92 9.58 17.36 6.34
CA VAL A 92 8.95 16.32 7.17
C VAL A 92 7.71 16.81 7.89
N LYS A 93 7.77 17.98 8.54
CA LYS A 93 6.65 18.53 9.35
C LYS A 93 5.34 18.72 8.57
N GLU A 94 5.42 18.89 7.25
CA GLU A 94 4.24 19.11 6.41
C GLU A 94 3.40 17.84 6.25
N PHE A 95 4.03 16.68 6.40
CA PHE A 95 3.37 15.37 6.35
C PHE A 95 2.90 14.87 7.71
N ALA A 96 3.24 15.55 8.80
CA ALA A 96 2.94 15.11 10.15
C ALA A 96 1.44 15.04 10.44
N CYS A 97 1.03 14.03 11.24
CA CYS A 97 -0.33 13.94 11.73
C CYS A 97 -0.67 15.16 12.60
N LYS A 98 -1.94 15.61 12.53
CA LYS A 98 -2.43 16.77 13.30
C LYS A 98 -2.84 16.43 14.74
N ASP A 99 -2.71 15.17 15.15
CA ASP A 99 -3.06 14.70 16.49
C ASP A 99 -1.98 14.95 17.56
N GLY A 100 -0.86 15.56 17.15
CA GLY A 100 0.26 15.85 18.06
C GLY A 100 1.29 14.73 18.15
N SER A 101 1.09 13.59 17.48
CA SER A 101 2.07 12.49 17.45
C SER A 101 3.40 12.92 16.84
N ASP A 102 4.49 12.31 17.30
CA ASP A 102 5.84 12.59 16.83
C ASP A 102 6.20 11.79 15.57
N ALA A 103 5.66 10.60 15.41
CA ALA A 103 5.94 9.74 14.27
C ALA A 103 5.38 10.32 12.96
N VAL A 104 6.20 10.30 11.91
CA VAL A 104 5.83 10.73 10.54
C VAL A 104 6.33 9.70 9.56
N LEU A 105 5.43 9.04 8.84
CA LEU A 105 5.76 8.13 7.75
C LEU A 105 5.58 8.85 6.42
N VAL A 106 6.56 8.73 5.53
CA VAL A 106 6.49 9.34 4.19
C VAL A 106 7.16 8.45 3.16
N ALA A 107 6.43 8.11 2.10
CA ALA A 107 6.99 7.45 0.94
C ALA A 107 7.76 8.48 0.07
N PRO A 108 9.05 8.25 -0.27
CA PRO A 108 9.80 9.12 -1.18
C PRO A 108 9.09 9.34 -2.51
N ARG A 109 8.44 8.29 -3.02
CA ARG A 109 7.67 8.34 -4.27
C ARG A 109 6.51 9.33 -4.22
N LEU A 110 5.83 9.45 -3.07
CA LEU A 110 4.80 10.47 -2.86
C LEU A 110 5.39 11.88 -2.98
N VAL A 111 6.55 12.11 -2.37
CA VAL A 111 7.24 13.41 -2.43
C VAL A 111 7.62 13.77 -3.86
N MET A 112 8.09 12.80 -4.66
CA MET A 112 8.42 13.01 -6.08
C MET A 112 7.19 13.44 -6.89
N VAL A 113 6.05 12.80 -6.68
CA VAL A 113 4.78 13.18 -7.34
C VAL A 113 4.39 14.62 -6.97
N LEU A 114 4.48 14.97 -5.70
CA LEU A 114 4.14 16.32 -5.22
C LEU A 114 5.08 17.39 -5.79
N GLU A 115 6.38 17.10 -5.91
CA GLU A 115 7.34 18.00 -6.57
C GLU A 115 7.03 18.16 -8.06
N SER A 116 6.68 17.09 -8.75
CA SER A 116 6.30 17.12 -10.16
C SER A 116 5.05 18.00 -10.38
N ILE A 117 4.05 17.86 -9.49
CA ILE A 117 2.84 18.71 -9.51
C ILE A 117 3.23 20.19 -9.29
N ARG A 118 4.06 20.47 -8.29
CA ARG A 118 4.53 21.83 -7.99
C ARG A 118 5.26 22.45 -9.16
N THR A 119 6.16 21.71 -9.78
CA THR A 119 6.94 22.15 -10.96
C THR A 119 6.01 22.41 -12.16
N ARG A 120 5.09 21.46 -12.44
CA ARG A 120 4.17 21.56 -13.58
C ARG A 120 3.31 22.82 -13.56
N PHE A 121 2.77 23.14 -12.39
CA PHE A 121 1.88 24.29 -12.21
C PHE A 121 2.62 25.57 -11.82
N ASN A 122 3.91 25.51 -11.55
CA ASN A 122 4.70 26.61 -11.01
C ASN A 122 3.97 27.30 -9.83
N ALA A 123 3.37 26.53 -8.96
CA ALA A 123 2.48 26.99 -7.90
C ALA A 123 2.74 26.27 -6.57
N ALA A 124 2.47 26.95 -5.46
CA ALA A 124 2.60 26.35 -4.15
C ALA A 124 1.62 25.17 -3.98
N VAL A 125 2.15 24.03 -3.54
CA VAL A 125 1.37 22.84 -3.14
C VAL A 125 1.30 22.83 -1.63
N ARG A 126 0.10 22.90 -1.07
CA ARG A 126 -0.16 22.78 0.36
C ARG A 126 -0.63 21.37 0.67
N ILE A 127 0.00 20.71 1.65
CA ILE A 127 -0.45 19.42 2.18
C ILE A 127 -1.50 19.70 3.26
N ASN A 128 -2.75 19.34 2.98
CA ASN A 128 -3.86 19.48 3.91
C ASN A 128 -3.88 18.34 4.93
N SER A 129 -3.51 17.12 4.48
CA SER A 129 -3.34 15.93 5.32
C SER A 129 -2.28 15.04 4.68
N GLY A 130 -1.26 14.65 5.44
CA GLY A 130 -0.25 13.67 5.07
C GLY A 130 -0.45 12.37 5.85
N TYR A 131 0.56 11.94 6.60
CA TYR A 131 0.46 10.79 7.48
C TYR A 131 -0.63 10.98 8.56
N ARG A 132 -1.35 9.92 8.85
CA ARG A 132 -2.32 9.84 9.95
C ARG A 132 -2.02 8.64 10.83
N THR A 133 -2.02 8.83 12.14
CA THR A 133 -2.02 7.69 13.04
C THR A 133 -3.32 6.89 12.86
N PRO A 134 -3.34 5.57 13.15
CA PRO A 134 -4.57 4.78 13.10
C PRO A 134 -5.71 5.40 13.93
N GLN A 135 -5.38 5.95 15.11
CA GLN A 135 -6.34 6.60 16.00
C GLN A 135 -6.90 7.88 15.38
N SER A 136 -6.05 8.72 14.78
CA SER A 136 -6.49 9.93 14.09
C SER A 136 -7.34 9.61 12.87
N ASN A 137 -6.96 8.57 12.11
CA ASN A 137 -7.72 8.11 10.95
C ASN A 137 -9.12 7.61 11.34
N ALA A 138 -9.23 6.84 12.42
CA ALA A 138 -10.53 6.39 12.94
C ALA A 138 -11.43 7.56 13.36
N LYS A 139 -10.88 8.59 14.03
CA LYS A 139 -11.62 9.79 14.46
C LYS A 139 -12.23 10.57 13.29
N VAL A 140 -11.60 10.54 12.11
CA VAL A 140 -12.12 11.23 10.91
C VAL A 140 -12.95 10.29 10.02
N GLY A 141 -13.30 9.09 10.49
CA GLY A 141 -14.09 8.12 9.73
C GLY A 141 -13.34 7.46 8.57
N GLY A 142 -12.01 7.47 8.60
CA GLY A 142 -11.19 6.84 7.57
C GLY A 142 -11.25 5.30 7.64
N VAL A 143 -11.09 4.64 6.49
CA VAL A 143 -11.03 3.17 6.41
C VAL A 143 -9.79 2.63 7.14
N ALA A 144 -9.89 1.40 7.70
CA ALA A 144 -8.84 0.80 8.52
C ALA A 144 -7.47 0.73 7.82
N HIS A 145 -7.45 0.47 6.51
CA HIS A 145 -6.24 0.38 5.69
C HIS A 145 -6.03 1.63 4.82
N SER A 146 -6.31 2.82 5.39
CA SER A 146 -6.09 4.08 4.70
C SER A 146 -4.63 4.28 4.32
N GLN A 147 -4.36 4.71 3.09
CA GLN A 147 -3.01 5.01 2.60
C GLN A 147 -2.32 6.13 3.40
N HIS A 148 -3.09 6.99 4.05
CA HIS A 148 -2.56 7.97 5.00
C HIS A 148 -1.87 7.32 6.21
N CYS A 149 -2.35 6.17 6.69
CA CYS A 149 -1.72 5.45 7.80
C CYS A 149 -0.38 4.81 7.42
N TYR A 150 -0.12 4.64 6.15
CA TYR A 150 1.14 4.09 5.62
C TYR A 150 2.10 5.17 5.10
N GLY A 151 1.71 6.46 5.15
CA GLY A 151 2.54 7.55 4.62
C GLY A 151 2.63 7.59 3.10
N THR A 152 1.71 6.95 2.40
CA THR A 152 1.68 6.85 0.92
C THR A 152 0.62 7.74 0.27
N ALA A 153 -0.13 8.51 1.06
CA ALA A 153 -1.16 9.42 0.57
C ALA A 153 -1.01 10.84 1.13
N ALA A 154 -1.44 11.80 0.34
CA ALA A 154 -1.59 13.19 0.77
C ALA A 154 -2.84 13.83 0.15
N ASP A 155 -3.61 14.54 0.99
CA ASP A 155 -4.63 15.47 0.53
C ASP A 155 -3.96 16.83 0.29
N ILE A 156 -4.11 17.41 -0.91
CA ILE A 156 -3.40 18.63 -1.29
C ILE A 156 -4.33 19.69 -1.85
N THR A 157 -3.83 20.92 -1.79
CA THR A 157 -4.36 22.06 -2.55
C THR A 157 -3.21 22.72 -3.30
N VAL A 158 -3.41 23.01 -4.56
CA VAL A 158 -2.45 23.75 -5.40
C VAL A 158 -2.97 25.16 -5.62
N LYS A 159 -2.15 26.15 -5.30
CA LYS A 159 -2.54 27.56 -5.38
C LYS A 159 -3.00 27.91 -6.80
N ASP A 160 -4.14 28.58 -6.89
CA ASP A 160 -4.74 29.09 -8.14
C ASP A 160 -5.00 28.00 -9.21
N GLN A 161 -5.14 26.73 -8.78
CA GLN A 161 -5.42 25.59 -9.67
C GLN A 161 -6.69 24.88 -9.24
N THR A 162 -7.46 24.39 -10.22
CA THR A 162 -8.65 23.58 -9.95
C THR A 162 -8.25 22.15 -9.57
N PRO A 163 -8.98 21.49 -8.64
CA PRO A 163 -8.74 20.10 -8.30
C PRO A 163 -8.75 19.17 -9.53
N ALA A 164 -9.62 19.44 -10.50
CA ALA A 164 -9.73 18.65 -11.72
C ALA A 164 -8.45 18.73 -12.58
N ALA A 165 -7.87 19.94 -12.76
CA ALA A 165 -6.63 20.12 -13.52
C ALA A 165 -5.45 19.41 -12.84
N VAL A 166 -5.34 19.53 -11.51
CA VAL A 166 -4.31 18.88 -10.73
C VAL A 166 -4.45 17.35 -10.81
N ALA A 167 -5.67 16.84 -10.66
CA ALA A 167 -5.95 15.40 -10.74
C ALA A 167 -5.66 14.83 -12.14
N ALA A 168 -6.00 15.55 -13.20
CA ALA A 168 -5.68 15.14 -14.57
C ALA A 168 -4.17 14.95 -14.75
N TYR A 169 -3.36 15.89 -14.29
CA TYR A 169 -1.91 15.77 -14.37
C TYR A 169 -1.38 14.67 -13.43
N ALA A 170 -1.86 14.58 -12.20
CA ALA A 170 -1.41 13.55 -11.25
C ALA A 170 -1.62 12.12 -11.81
N ARG A 171 -2.71 11.87 -12.54
CA ARG A 171 -2.95 10.57 -13.20
C ARG A 171 -1.89 10.24 -14.26
N THR A 172 -1.35 11.21 -14.96
CA THR A 172 -0.27 10.97 -15.94
C THR A 172 1.05 10.57 -15.30
N LEU A 173 1.26 10.91 -14.02
CA LEU A 173 2.45 10.52 -13.26
C LEU A 173 2.35 9.11 -12.68
N MET A 174 1.15 8.54 -12.64
CA MET A 174 0.85 7.26 -11.97
C MET A 174 -0.05 6.38 -12.86
N PRO A 175 0.35 6.06 -14.13
CA PRO A 175 -0.51 5.36 -15.06
C PRO A 175 -0.90 3.94 -14.59
N ASP A 176 0.05 3.24 -13.94
CA ASP A 176 -0.09 1.83 -13.56
C ASP A 176 -0.07 1.63 -12.03
N TRP A 177 -0.01 2.70 -11.26
CA TRP A 177 0.08 2.63 -9.80
C TRP A 177 -0.49 3.89 -9.14
N GLY A 178 -0.99 3.74 -7.93
CA GLY A 178 -1.58 4.83 -7.18
C GLY A 178 -3.04 5.13 -7.58
N GLY A 179 -3.64 6.06 -6.88
CA GLY A 179 -5.01 6.51 -7.10
C GLY A 179 -5.14 8.01 -6.89
N VAL A 180 -6.04 8.65 -7.63
CA VAL A 180 -6.32 10.08 -7.52
C VAL A 180 -7.80 10.30 -7.28
N GLY A 181 -8.13 10.81 -6.09
CA GLY A 181 -9.46 11.31 -5.71
C GLY A 181 -9.57 12.81 -5.95
N VAL A 182 -10.76 13.26 -6.30
CA VAL A 182 -11.13 14.67 -6.39
C VAL A 182 -12.27 14.92 -5.41
N TYR A 183 -12.05 15.85 -4.51
CA TYR A 183 -13.05 16.27 -3.53
C TYR A 183 -13.54 17.67 -3.89
N ALA A 184 -14.85 17.89 -3.76
CA ALA A 184 -15.49 19.17 -3.96
C ALA A 184 -15.30 20.07 -2.72
#